data_16951770dddda7593d52830dda79c723
#
_entry.id   16951770dddda7593d52830dda79c723
#
_cell.length_a   1.000
_cell.length_b   1.000
_cell.length_c   1.000
_cell.angle_alpha   90.00
_cell.angle_beta   90.00
_cell.angle_gamma   90.00
#
_symmetry.space_group_name_H-M   'P 1'
#
loop_
_entity.id
_entity.type
_entity.pdbx_description
1 polymer ?
#
loop_
_entity_poly.entity_id
_entity_poly.type
_entity_poly.pdbx_seq_one_letter_code
_entity_poly.pdbx_strand_id
1 'polypeptide(L)'
;LAAFDLLEISGGYLMVTSEIESGVLKSRLESLVILEDVTIQVGRYHWFHLHGEGAENGAQQLGWQSKDSFLSANCREDLVLVKRPRFHPQGFDILVKEDRKDEFLNQISEMAEEASEADREKGRILLGLPKTGAEIGPRTLPPEVGYEDAVAYDKGCYAGQEVLARIRTYGHVNREIRRVELVGNNSSGKQPEVGDELWPATGAEKPVGQITSVTKTDEGWAAIASIRYRYLSQSTEGDALIWNPGGEPELQGHLKPVFSTQI
;
A
#
# COMPACT_ATOMS: atom_id res chain seq x y z
N LEU A 1 -11.61 3.06 -8.54
CA LEU A 1 -10.18 3.39 -8.68
C LEU A 1 -9.37 2.14 -8.37
N ALA A 2 -8.33 1.86 -9.12
CA ALA A 2 -7.39 0.77 -8.83
C ALA A 2 -5.97 1.30 -9.05
N ALA A 3 -5.05 0.93 -8.16
CA ALA A 3 -3.63 1.14 -8.36
C ALA A 3 -3.04 -0.06 -9.12
N PHE A 4 -2.07 0.18 -9.97
CA PHE A 4 -1.37 -0.87 -10.70
C PHE A 4 0.09 -0.48 -10.92
N ASP A 5 0.92 -1.49 -11.03
CA ASP A 5 2.30 -1.33 -11.48
C ASP A 5 2.37 -1.59 -12.99
N LEU A 6 3.04 -0.72 -13.73
CA LEU A 6 3.26 -0.88 -15.16
C LEU A 6 4.74 -1.21 -15.40
N LEU A 7 4.99 -2.41 -15.88
CA LEU A 7 6.33 -2.94 -16.12
C LEU A 7 6.59 -3.01 -17.63
N GLU A 8 7.72 -2.49 -18.08
CA GLU A 8 8.18 -2.68 -19.44
C GLU A 8 8.75 -4.09 -19.58
N ILE A 9 8.24 -4.83 -20.54
CA ILE A 9 8.69 -6.19 -20.89
C ILE A 9 9.05 -6.27 -22.37
N SER A 10 9.68 -7.38 -22.79
CA SER A 10 9.95 -7.60 -24.20
C SER A 10 8.66 -7.61 -25.02
N GLY A 11 8.52 -6.64 -25.94
CA GLY A 11 7.37 -6.53 -26.84
C GLY A 11 6.16 -5.80 -26.29
N GLY A 12 6.24 -5.12 -25.13
CA GLY A 12 5.15 -4.32 -24.61
C GLY A 12 5.22 -4.01 -23.12
N TYR A 13 4.07 -3.97 -22.49
CA TYR A 13 3.94 -3.65 -21.06
C TYR A 13 3.12 -4.70 -20.34
N LEU A 14 3.49 -5.00 -19.11
CA LEU A 14 2.73 -5.82 -18.19
C LEU A 14 2.14 -4.93 -17.09
N MET A 15 0.82 -4.92 -17.00
CA MET A 15 0.09 -4.22 -15.94
C MET A 15 -0.26 -5.21 -14.83
N VAL A 16 0.17 -4.92 -13.61
CA VAL A 16 -0.01 -5.80 -12.44
C VAL A 16 -0.85 -5.09 -11.39
N THR A 17 -1.94 -5.70 -10.96
CA THR A 17 -2.79 -5.19 -9.89
C THR A 17 -3.47 -6.34 -9.13
N SER A 18 -3.70 -6.13 -7.84
CA SER A 18 -4.50 -7.02 -6.98
C SER A 18 -5.88 -6.43 -6.65
N GLU A 19 -6.17 -5.22 -7.15
CA GLU A 19 -7.31 -4.42 -6.68
C GLU A 19 -8.56 -4.56 -7.56
N ILE A 20 -8.40 -5.08 -8.77
CA ILE A 20 -9.49 -5.24 -9.72
C ILE A 20 -9.30 -6.52 -10.54
N GLU A 21 -10.40 -7.18 -10.86
CA GLU A 21 -10.39 -8.33 -11.75
C GLU A 21 -9.85 -7.95 -13.14
N SER A 22 -8.94 -8.74 -13.67
CA SER A 22 -8.23 -8.46 -14.92
C SER A 22 -9.16 -8.30 -16.12
N GLY A 23 -10.26 -9.06 -16.18
CA GLY A 23 -11.27 -8.95 -17.25
C GLY A 23 -12.01 -7.61 -17.21
N VAL A 24 -12.33 -7.11 -16.01
CA VAL A 24 -12.97 -5.80 -15.82
C VAL A 24 -12.02 -4.69 -16.23
N LEU A 25 -10.74 -4.78 -15.79
CA LEU A 25 -9.72 -3.80 -16.16
C LEU A 25 -9.48 -3.79 -17.67
N LYS A 26 -9.35 -4.95 -18.30
CA LYS A 26 -9.22 -5.09 -19.76
C LYS A 26 -10.37 -4.40 -20.49
N SER A 27 -11.62 -4.74 -20.17
CA SER A 27 -12.80 -4.16 -20.82
C SER A 27 -12.84 -2.64 -20.66
N ARG A 28 -12.43 -2.12 -19.49
CA ARG A 28 -12.37 -0.69 -19.26
C ARG A 28 -11.32 -0.01 -20.11
N LEU A 29 -10.12 -0.58 -20.21
CA LEU A 29 -9.04 -0.04 -21.04
C LEU A 29 -9.39 -0.11 -22.53
N GLU A 30 -9.91 -1.23 -23.01
CA GLU A 30 -10.36 -1.38 -24.41
C GLU A 30 -11.41 -0.36 -24.80
N SER A 31 -12.30 0.03 -23.88
CA SER A 31 -13.30 1.07 -24.12
C SER A 31 -12.70 2.47 -24.34
N LEU A 32 -11.44 2.67 -24.02
CA LEU A 32 -10.71 3.94 -24.20
C LEU A 32 -9.80 3.93 -25.43
N VAL A 33 -9.53 2.77 -26.03
CA VAL A 33 -8.75 2.64 -27.26
C VAL A 33 -9.65 2.98 -28.44
N ILE A 34 -9.31 4.02 -29.21
CA ILE A 34 -10.10 4.51 -30.34
C ILE A 34 -9.32 4.35 -31.65
N LEU A 35 -8.11 4.86 -31.72
CA LEU A 35 -7.26 4.89 -32.92
C LEU A 35 -5.87 4.29 -32.69
N GLU A 36 -5.55 4.00 -31.45
CA GLU A 36 -4.24 3.48 -31.05
C GLU A 36 -4.12 2.01 -31.49
N ASP A 37 -2.97 1.65 -32.04
CA ASP A 37 -2.62 0.25 -32.35
C ASP A 37 -2.14 -0.45 -31.08
N VAL A 38 -3.07 -0.80 -30.23
CA VAL A 38 -2.84 -1.44 -28.93
C VAL A 38 -3.70 -2.68 -28.79
N THR A 39 -3.07 -3.79 -28.44
CA THR A 39 -3.75 -5.05 -28.09
C THR A 39 -3.65 -5.30 -26.59
N ILE A 40 -4.78 -5.47 -25.92
CA ILE A 40 -4.84 -5.73 -24.48
C ILE A 40 -5.23 -7.20 -24.24
N GLN A 41 -4.38 -7.93 -23.54
CA GLN A 41 -4.61 -9.34 -23.23
C GLN A 41 -4.53 -9.58 -21.73
N VAL A 42 -5.32 -10.53 -21.21
CA VAL A 42 -5.19 -11.00 -19.85
C VAL A 42 -4.02 -11.99 -19.81
N GLY A 43 -3.00 -11.65 -19.03
CA GLY A 43 -1.86 -12.54 -18.82
C GLY A 43 -2.24 -13.73 -17.93
N ARG A 44 -1.69 -14.90 -18.21
CA ARG A 44 -1.86 -16.11 -17.41
C ARG A 44 -0.65 -16.28 -16.51
N TYR A 45 -0.67 -15.56 -15.39
CA TYR A 45 0.37 -15.61 -14.37
C TYR A 45 -0.22 -15.93 -13.02
N HIS A 46 0.53 -16.67 -12.20
CA HIS A 46 0.35 -16.73 -10.77
C HIS A 46 1.24 -15.70 -10.09
N TRP A 47 0.70 -14.99 -9.14
CA TRP A 47 1.41 -13.98 -8.41
C TRP A 47 1.73 -14.46 -7.01
N PHE A 48 3.01 -14.45 -6.68
CA PHE A 48 3.56 -14.74 -5.37
C PHE A 48 4.25 -13.48 -4.83
N HIS A 49 4.42 -13.43 -3.53
CA HIS A 49 5.20 -12.38 -2.89
C HIS A 49 6.16 -12.99 -1.88
N LEU A 50 7.46 -12.86 -2.13
CA LEU A 50 8.53 -13.29 -1.23
C LEU A 50 8.93 -12.09 -0.37
N HIS A 51 8.92 -12.24 0.96
CA HIS A 51 9.27 -11.14 1.87
C HIS A 51 9.98 -11.63 3.13
N GLY A 52 10.61 -10.69 3.86
CA GLY A 52 11.37 -10.96 5.08
C GLY A 52 12.86 -10.72 4.90
N GLU A 53 13.65 -10.90 5.95
CA GLU A 53 15.09 -10.62 5.94
C GLU A 53 15.89 -11.42 4.91
N GLY A 54 15.42 -12.64 4.56
CA GLY A 54 16.01 -13.49 3.53
C GLY A 54 15.52 -13.25 2.11
N ALA A 55 14.58 -12.33 1.89
CA ALA A 55 13.91 -12.17 0.59
C ALA A 55 14.87 -11.79 -0.55
N GLU A 56 15.85 -10.94 -0.31
CA GLU A 56 16.88 -10.58 -1.31
C GLU A 56 17.69 -11.82 -1.76
N ASN A 57 18.08 -12.66 -0.81
CA ASN A 57 18.82 -13.90 -1.08
C ASN A 57 17.96 -14.90 -1.88
N GLY A 58 16.68 -15.07 -1.47
CA GLY A 58 15.75 -15.93 -2.20
C GLY A 58 15.50 -15.42 -3.63
N ALA A 59 15.33 -14.13 -3.80
CA ALA A 59 15.17 -13.52 -5.12
C ALA A 59 16.42 -13.72 -6.00
N GLN A 60 17.63 -13.62 -5.44
CA GLN A 60 18.89 -13.90 -6.17
C GLN A 60 18.97 -15.35 -6.64
N GLN A 61 18.53 -16.31 -5.83
CA GLN A 61 18.46 -17.72 -6.24
C GLN A 61 17.46 -17.93 -7.39
N LEU A 62 16.42 -17.11 -7.47
CA LEU A 62 15.46 -17.09 -8.58
C LEU A 62 15.96 -16.31 -9.81
N GLY A 63 17.17 -15.74 -9.73
CA GLY A 63 17.81 -15.03 -10.83
C GLY A 63 17.66 -13.50 -10.77
N TRP A 64 17.27 -12.96 -9.61
CA TRP A 64 17.29 -11.51 -9.38
C TRP A 64 18.71 -10.97 -9.52
N GLN A 65 18.84 -9.90 -10.30
CA GLN A 65 20.07 -9.12 -10.40
C GLN A 65 19.79 -7.76 -9.80
N SER A 66 20.53 -7.39 -8.76
CA SER A 66 20.35 -6.10 -8.08
C SER A 66 20.42 -4.94 -9.07
N LYS A 67 19.46 -4.05 -8.97
CA LYS A 67 19.41 -2.76 -9.65
C LYS A 67 19.15 -1.71 -8.61
N ASP A 68 19.77 -0.55 -8.75
CA ASP A 68 19.73 0.53 -7.76
C ASP A 68 18.39 1.27 -7.66
N SER A 69 17.35 0.85 -8.38
CA SER A 69 16.05 1.51 -8.35
C SER A 69 14.99 0.69 -7.63
N PHE A 70 14.19 1.36 -6.82
CA PHE A 70 12.90 0.89 -6.34
C PHE A 70 12.01 0.54 -7.54
N LEU A 71 11.19 -0.50 -7.46
CA LEU A 71 10.41 -1.05 -8.56
C LEU A 71 11.25 -1.55 -9.75
N SER A 72 12.51 -1.87 -9.55
CA SER A 72 13.26 -2.55 -10.60
C SER A 72 12.68 -3.94 -10.87
N ALA A 73 12.64 -4.31 -12.14
CA ALA A 73 12.12 -5.60 -12.57
C ALA A 73 13.17 -6.38 -13.37
N ASN A 74 13.19 -7.69 -13.15
CA ASN A 74 13.87 -8.64 -14.02
C ASN A 74 12.81 -9.47 -14.73
N CYS A 75 12.68 -9.24 -16.04
CA CYS A 75 11.69 -9.94 -16.85
C CYS A 75 12.38 -11.02 -17.66
N ARG A 76 12.02 -12.28 -17.39
CA ARG A 76 12.35 -13.44 -18.21
C ARG A 76 11.07 -13.95 -18.85
N GLU A 77 11.18 -14.84 -19.80
CA GLU A 77 10.03 -15.32 -20.55
C GLU A 77 8.98 -16.03 -19.65
N ASP A 78 9.43 -16.73 -18.61
CA ASP A 78 8.66 -17.59 -17.73
C ASP A 78 8.44 -16.98 -16.33
N LEU A 79 9.23 -15.97 -15.96
CA LEU A 79 9.31 -15.42 -14.62
C LEU A 79 9.57 -13.90 -14.65
N VAL A 80 8.76 -13.15 -13.93
CA VAL A 80 9.01 -11.72 -13.70
C VAL A 80 9.22 -11.49 -12.20
N LEU A 81 10.35 -10.91 -11.85
CA LEU A 81 10.71 -10.53 -10.48
C LEU A 81 10.68 -9.01 -10.37
N VAL A 82 9.95 -8.49 -9.40
CA VAL A 82 9.84 -7.05 -9.14
C VAL A 82 10.17 -6.78 -7.68
N LYS A 83 11.16 -5.93 -7.41
CA LYS A 83 11.43 -5.48 -6.05
C LYS A 83 10.28 -4.59 -5.58
N ARG A 84 9.49 -5.08 -4.64
CA ARG A 84 8.29 -4.39 -4.15
C ARG A 84 8.02 -4.71 -2.68
N PRO A 85 8.10 -3.76 -1.75
CA PRO A 85 7.65 -3.98 -0.38
C PRO A 85 6.12 -3.97 -0.33
N ARG A 86 5.54 -5.04 0.25
CA ARG A 86 4.09 -5.15 0.50
C ARG A 86 3.76 -5.49 1.94
N PHE A 87 4.55 -6.37 2.55
CA PHE A 87 4.33 -6.87 3.90
C PHE A 87 5.57 -6.78 4.77
N HIS A 88 6.71 -6.47 4.15
CA HIS A 88 8.01 -6.27 4.78
C HIS A 88 8.81 -5.28 3.91
N PRO A 89 9.74 -4.47 4.49
CA PRO A 89 10.59 -3.57 3.70
C PRO A 89 11.39 -4.27 2.60
N GLN A 90 11.83 -5.50 2.87
CA GLN A 90 12.42 -6.37 1.84
C GLN A 90 11.33 -7.28 1.28
N GLY A 91 11.00 -7.08 0.02
CA GLY A 91 9.96 -7.86 -0.63
C GLY A 91 10.07 -7.85 -2.15
N PHE A 92 9.63 -8.95 -2.76
CA PHE A 92 9.62 -9.17 -4.20
C PHE A 92 8.31 -9.76 -4.66
N ASP A 93 7.68 -9.12 -5.62
CA ASP A 93 6.61 -9.73 -6.39
C ASP A 93 7.21 -10.68 -7.41
N ILE A 94 6.63 -11.85 -7.54
CA ILE A 94 7.06 -12.92 -8.42
C ILE A 94 5.87 -13.33 -9.26
N LEU A 95 5.94 -13.07 -10.56
CA LEU A 95 4.91 -13.48 -11.51
C LEU A 95 5.42 -14.68 -12.28
N VAL A 96 4.76 -15.81 -12.14
CA VAL A 96 5.11 -17.09 -12.74
C VAL A 96 4.04 -17.48 -13.74
N LYS A 97 4.42 -17.87 -14.95
CA LYS A 97 3.46 -18.38 -15.93
C LYS A 97 2.67 -19.57 -15.37
N GLU A 98 1.40 -19.67 -15.77
CA GLU A 98 0.45 -20.66 -15.25
C GLU A 98 0.96 -22.10 -15.36
N ASP A 99 1.62 -22.44 -16.45
CA ASP A 99 2.19 -23.77 -16.72
C ASP A 99 3.42 -24.12 -15.87
N ARG A 100 4.03 -23.16 -15.19
CA ARG A 100 5.21 -23.33 -14.33
C ARG A 100 4.87 -23.25 -12.83
N LYS A 101 3.59 -23.10 -12.47
CA LYS A 101 3.17 -22.89 -11.08
C LYS A 101 3.65 -23.98 -10.13
N ASP A 102 3.38 -25.24 -10.47
CA ASP A 102 3.65 -26.37 -9.56
C ASP A 102 5.16 -26.59 -9.37
N GLU A 103 5.94 -26.43 -10.43
CA GLU A 103 7.40 -26.48 -10.36
C GLU A 103 7.94 -25.36 -9.46
N PHE A 104 7.41 -24.13 -9.64
CA PHE A 104 7.80 -23.00 -8.82
C PHE A 104 7.41 -23.17 -7.34
N LEU A 105 6.21 -23.70 -7.05
CA LEU A 105 5.79 -23.97 -5.67
C LEU A 105 6.72 -24.99 -4.99
N ASN A 106 7.14 -26.02 -5.67
CA ASN A 106 8.13 -26.95 -5.13
C ASN A 106 9.47 -26.26 -4.84
N GLN A 107 9.94 -25.43 -5.76
CA GLN A 107 11.19 -24.70 -5.59
C GLN A 107 11.12 -23.70 -4.42
N ILE A 108 10.04 -22.91 -4.31
CA ILE A 108 9.93 -21.87 -3.30
C ILE A 108 9.71 -22.44 -1.90
N SER A 109 9.03 -23.60 -1.78
CA SER A 109 8.78 -24.25 -0.49
C SER A 109 10.06 -24.76 0.21
N GLU A 110 11.16 -24.92 -0.52
CA GLU A 110 12.46 -25.26 0.05
C GLU A 110 13.17 -24.09 0.72
N MET A 111 12.78 -22.84 0.38
CA MET A 111 13.48 -21.62 0.83
C MET A 111 12.59 -20.65 1.59
N ALA A 112 11.29 -20.83 1.62
CA ALA A 112 10.35 -19.93 2.29
C ALA A 112 9.12 -20.69 2.82
N GLU A 113 8.59 -20.21 3.94
CA GLU A 113 7.32 -20.68 4.50
C GLU A 113 6.16 -19.82 4.01
N GLU A 114 4.97 -20.40 3.92
CA GLU A 114 3.77 -19.65 3.55
C GLU A 114 3.31 -18.77 4.71
N ALA A 115 3.22 -17.46 4.47
CA ALA A 115 2.73 -16.51 5.45
C ALA A 115 1.21 -16.55 5.58
N SER A 116 0.71 -16.52 6.81
CA SER A 116 -0.72 -16.42 7.07
C SER A 116 -1.29 -15.09 6.58
N GLU A 117 -2.62 -15.02 6.38
CA GLU A 117 -3.28 -13.75 6.04
C GLU A 117 -3.12 -12.72 7.16
N ALA A 118 -3.12 -13.15 8.42
CA ALA A 118 -2.91 -12.28 9.57
C ALA A 118 -1.50 -11.67 9.57
N ASP A 119 -0.47 -12.45 9.22
CA ASP A 119 0.90 -11.92 9.12
C ASP A 119 1.05 -10.93 7.98
N ARG A 120 0.43 -11.20 6.84
CA ARG A 120 0.41 -10.27 5.70
C ARG A 120 -0.30 -8.97 6.06
N GLU A 121 -1.46 -9.03 6.70
CA GLU A 121 -2.19 -7.83 7.12
C GLU A 121 -1.42 -7.06 8.18
N LYS A 122 -0.80 -7.74 9.16
CA LYS A 122 0.10 -7.12 10.13
C LYS A 122 1.26 -6.40 9.44
N GLY A 123 1.93 -7.06 8.51
CA GLY A 123 3.04 -6.47 7.75
C GLY A 123 2.62 -5.25 6.95
N ARG A 124 1.48 -5.31 6.26
CA ARG A 124 0.90 -4.19 5.53
C ARG A 124 0.66 -2.96 6.42
N ILE A 125 0.06 -3.18 7.58
CA ILE A 125 -0.25 -2.10 8.55
C ILE A 125 1.05 -1.51 9.11
N LEU A 126 2.03 -2.34 9.43
CA LEU A 126 3.34 -1.90 9.92
C LEU A 126 4.10 -1.05 8.88
N LEU A 127 3.90 -1.29 7.61
CA LEU A 127 4.42 -0.45 6.53
C LEU A 127 3.56 0.78 6.25
N GLY A 128 2.33 0.83 6.75
CA GLY A 128 1.39 1.92 6.47
C GLY A 128 0.85 1.89 5.04
N LEU A 129 0.82 0.73 4.40
CA LEU A 129 0.34 0.60 3.02
C LEU A 129 -1.19 0.55 2.96
N PRO A 130 -1.83 1.38 2.11
CA PRO A 130 -3.27 1.38 1.97
C PRO A 130 -3.79 0.12 1.26
N LYS A 131 -5.03 -0.25 1.56
CA LYS A 131 -5.75 -1.39 0.97
C LYS A 131 -7.10 -0.94 0.44
N THR A 132 -7.48 -1.46 -0.71
CA THR A 132 -8.81 -1.24 -1.28
C THR A 132 -9.89 -1.84 -0.37
N GLY A 133 -10.91 -1.05 -0.11
CA GLY A 133 -11.99 -1.38 0.82
C GLY A 133 -11.74 -0.95 2.26
N ALA A 134 -10.49 -0.62 2.63
CA ALA A 134 -10.14 -0.01 3.92
C ALA A 134 -9.79 1.48 3.76
N GLU A 135 -8.60 1.79 3.26
CA GLU A 135 -8.14 3.16 3.03
C GLU A 135 -8.52 3.69 1.64
N ILE A 136 -8.60 2.81 0.64
CA ILE A 136 -8.92 3.19 -0.74
C ILE A 136 -10.39 2.89 -1.03
N GLY A 137 -11.15 3.92 -1.33
CA GLY A 137 -12.54 3.85 -1.74
C GLY A 137 -12.80 4.53 -3.09
N PRO A 138 -14.06 4.52 -3.58
CA PRO A 138 -14.41 5.07 -4.90
C PRO A 138 -14.10 6.55 -5.09
N ARG A 139 -13.99 7.31 -4.00
CA ARG A 139 -13.74 8.77 -4.00
C ARG A 139 -12.40 9.16 -3.41
N THR A 140 -11.56 8.19 -3.06
CA THR A 140 -10.22 8.44 -2.52
C THR A 140 -9.34 9.05 -3.60
N LEU A 141 -8.66 10.13 -3.26
CA LEU A 141 -7.67 10.77 -4.12
C LEU A 141 -6.28 10.19 -3.84
N PRO A 142 -5.42 9.98 -4.84
CA PRO A 142 -4.09 9.43 -4.65
C PRO A 142 -3.28 10.12 -3.54
N PRO A 143 -3.27 11.46 -3.42
CA PRO A 143 -2.54 12.13 -2.33
C PRO A 143 -3.09 11.84 -0.93
N GLU A 144 -4.36 11.44 -0.79
CA GLU A 144 -4.92 11.11 0.52
C GLU A 144 -4.33 9.81 1.10
N VAL A 145 -3.79 8.95 0.25
CA VAL A 145 -3.28 7.61 0.60
C VAL A 145 -1.79 7.44 0.28
N GLY A 146 -1.06 8.55 0.08
CA GLY A 146 0.39 8.52 -0.14
C GLY A 146 0.80 8.07 -1.54
N TYR A 147 -0.09 8.19 -2.54
CA TYR A 147 0.17 7.80 -3.93
C TYR A 147 0.44 9.02 -4.84
N GLU A 148 1.11 10.06 -4.33
CA GLU A 148 1.50 11.23 -5.12
C GLU A 148 2.37 10.85 -6.32
N ASP A 149 3.29 9.91 -6.12
CA ASP A 149 4.23 9.45 -7.14
C ASP A 149 3.56 8.62 -8.25
N ALA A 150 2.35 8.11 -7.99
CA ALA A 150 1.53 7.44 -9.01
C ALA A 150 0.80 8.43 -9.94
N VAL A 151 0.97 9.75 -9.74
CA VAL A 151 0.31 10.80 -10.51
C VAL A 151 1.30 11.53 -11.39
N ALA A 152 1.19 11.37 -12.72
CA ALA A 152 1.94 12.18 -13.67
C ALA A 152 1.16 13.46 -14.00
N TYR A 153 1.83 14.61 -13.86
CA TYR A 153 1.26 15.93 -14.14
C TYR A 153 1.69 16.52 -15.49
N ASP A 154 2.66 15.90 -16.13
CA ASP A 154 3.34 16.32 -17.37
C ASP A 154 2.97 15.45 -18.58
N LYS A 155 1.94 14.64 -18.45
CA LYS A 155 1.39 13.82 -19.55
C LYS A 155 0.10 14.40 -20.12
N GLY A 156 -0.37 13.84 -21.22
CA GLY A 156 -1.67 14.21 -21.85
C GLY A 156 -2.86 14.15 -20.88
N CYS A 157 -3.98 14.72 -21.25
CA CYS A 157 -5.17 14.84 -20.41
C CYS A 157 -5.70 13.47 -19.95
N TYR A 158 -6.13 13.41 -18.69
CA TYR A 158 -6.73 12.23 -18.08
C TYR A 158 -7.88 12.62 -17.14
N ALA A 159 -8.77 11.68 -16.85
CA ALA A 159 -9.93 11.94 -15.98
C ALA A 159 -9.47 12.29 -14.53
N GLY A 160 -9.93 13.42 -14.01
CA GLY A 160 -9.58 13.90 -12.67
C GLY A 160 -8.31 14.76 -12.60
N GLN A 161 -7.62 15.00 -13.72
CA GLN A 161 -6.40 15.81 -13.76
C GLN A 161 -6.59 17.22 -13.16
N GLU A 162 -7.72 17.88 -13.44
CA GLU A 162 -7.99 19.23 -12.92
C GLU A 162 -8.00 19.26 -11.38
N VAL A 163 -8.65 18.29 -10.74
CA VAL A 163 -8.71 18.18 -9.28
C VAL A 163 -7.33 17.98 -8.70
N LEU A 164 -6.54 17.07 -9.26
CA LEU A 164 -5.18 16.76 -8.78
C LEU A 164 -4.23 17.95 -9.02
N ALA A 165 -4.29 18.58 -10.19
CA ALA A 165 -3.48 19.77 -10.50
C ALA A 165 -3.83 20.93 -9.55
N ARG A 166 -5.10 21.14 -9.22
CA ARG A 166 -5.56 22.14 -8.27
C ARG A 166 -5.04 21.88 -6.85
N ILE A 167 -5.09 20.62 -6.39
CA ILE A 167 -4.53 20.23 -5.10
C ILE A 167 -3.05 20.51 -5.04
N ARG A 168 -2.30 20.14 -6.08
CA ARG A 168 -0.85 20.37 -6.16
C ARG A 168 -0.48 21.87 -6.15
N THR A 169 -1.26 22.71 -6.84
CA THR A 169 -0.88 24.12 -7.07
C THR A 169 -1.37 25.07 -5.98
N TYR A 170 -2.56 24.87 -5.47
CA TYR A 170 -3.24 25.85 -4.61
C TYR A 170 -3.78 25.27 -3.30
N GLY A 171 -3.62 23.98 -3.07
CA GLY A 171 -4.32 23.37 -1.98
C GLY A 171 -3.61 22.21 -1.32
N HIS A 172 -4.42 21.43 -0.67
CA HIS A 172 -4.08 20.20 0.03
C HIS A 172 -5.30 19.32 0.03
N VAL A 173 -5.12 18.03 0.30
CA VAL A 173 -6.23 17.12 0.60
C VAL A 173 -6.80 17.43 1.99
N ASN A 174 -8.05 17.06 2.23
CA ASN A 174 -8.69 17.29 3.53
C ASN A 174 -8.21 16.29 4.59
N ARG A 175 -7.78 15.12 4.17
CA ARG A 175 -7.33 14.02 5.01
C ARG A 175 -6.16 13.31 4.35
N GLU A 176 -5.31 12.74 5.17
CA GLU A 176 -4.22 11.86 4.74
C GLU A 176 -4.17 10.66 5.66
N ILE A 177 -3.79 9.51 5.13
CA ILE A 177 -3.50 8.37 5.98
C ILE A 177 -2.15 8.54 6.67
N ARG A 178 -2.07 8.07 7.90
CA ARG A 178 -0.84 7.98 8.68
C ARG A 178 -0.79 6.64 9.39
N ARG A 179 0.41 6.12 9.57
CA ARG A 179 0.65 5.04 10.50
C ARG A 179 0.66 5.61 11.92
N VAL A 180 -0.01 4.94 12.82
CA VAL A 180 -0.10 5.33 14.23
C VAL A 180 0.35 4.16 15.09
N GLU A 181 1.32 4.40 15.97
CA GLU A 181 1.71 3.45 17.01
C GLU A 181 0.96 3.82 18.30
N LEU A 182 0.12 2.92 18.79
CA LEU A 182 -0.67 3.11 19.99
C LEU A 182 -0.03 2.33 21.13
N VAL A 183 0.50 3.06 22.10
CA VAL A 183 1.22 2.50 23.25
C VAL A 183 0.65 3.05 24.55
N GLY A 184 0.73 2.31 25.63
CA GLY A 184 0.29 2.76 26.96
C GLY A 184 -0.28 1.63 27.80
N ASN A 185 -0.82 2.02 28.96
CA ASN A 185 -1.43 1.08 29.88
C ASN A 185 -2.93 0.97 29.58
N ASN A 186 -3.30 -0.08 28.88
CA ASN A 186 -4.69 -0.39 28.55
C ASN A 186 -5.40 -0.98 29.78
N SER A 187 -5.80 -0.12 30.72
CA SER A 187 -6.42 -0.53 31.98
C SER A 187 -7.85 -1.03 31.83
N SER A 188 -8.57 -0.60 30.78
CA SER A 188 -9.94 -1.06 30.49
C SER A 188 -10.01 -2.44 29.88
N GLY A 189 -8.90 -2.94 29.31
CA GLY A 189 -8.87 -4.17 28.52
C GLY A 189 -9.56 -4.07 27.15
N LYS A 190 -10.04 -2.89 26.76
CA LYS A 190 -10.59 -2.65 25.42
C LYS A 190 -9.46 -2.63 24.38
N GLN A 191 -9.78 -3.02 23.18
CA GLN A 191 -8.83 -3.05 22.07
C GLN A 191 -9.22 -2.00 21.02
N PRO A 192 -8.24 -1.31 20.40
CA PRO A 192 -8.54 -0.44 19.28
C PRO A 192 -9.16 -1.22 18.12
N GLU A 193 -10.21 -0.65 17.54
CA GLU A 193 -10.97 -1.24 16.44
C GLU A 193 -11.04 -0.28 15.23
N VAL A 194 -11.33 -0.85 14.08
CA VAL A 194 -11.61 -0.05 12.88
C VAL A 194 -12.86 0.81 13.13
N GLY A 195 -12.75 2.10 12.83
CA GLY A 195 -13.81 3.07 13.10
C GLY A 195 -13.61 3.90 14.37
N ASP A 196 -12.69 3.50 15.25
CA ASP A 196 -12.40 4.26 16.46
C ASP A 196 -11.79 5.62 16.15
N GLU A 197 -12.17 6.61 16.95
CA GLU A 197 -11.73 7.99 16.81
C GLU A 197 -10.39 8.23 17.51
N LEU A 198 -9.59 9.08 16.89
CA LEU A 198 -8.32 9.57 17.43
C LEU A 198 -8.45 11.06 17.76
N TRP A 199 -8.00 11.42 18.96
CA TRP A 199 -8.11 12.76 19.52
C TRP A 199 -6.73 13.37 19.73
N PRO A 200 -6.58 14.72 19.65
CA PRO A 200 -5.33 15.37 20.02
C PRO A 200 -5.07 15.23 21.52
N ALA A 201 -3.83 14.98 21.91
CA ALA A 201 -3.43 14.93 23.33
C ALA A 201 -3.58 16.30 24.05
N THR A 202 -3.57 17.38 23.30
CA THR A 202 -3.73 18.75 23.82
C THR A 202 -5.17 19.09 24.25
N GLY A 203 -6.09 18.16 24.10
CA GLY A 203 -7.52 18.39 24.34
C GLY A 203 -8.18 19.16 23.19
N ALA A 204 -9.19 18.60 22.59
CA ALA A 204 -10.00 19.29 21.58
C ALA A 204 -11.45 18.82 21.67
N GLU A 205 -12.37 19.64 21.17
CA GLU A 205 -13.79 19.32 21.15
C GLU A 205 -14.18 18.27 20.07
N LYS A 206 -13.25 17.94 19.18
CA LYS A 206 -13.53 17.06 18.02
C LYS A 206 -12.36 16.13 17.73
N PRO A 207 -12.64 14.89 17.28
CA PRO A 207 -11.61 13.96 16.83
C PRO A 207 -10.90 14.50 15.60
N VAL A 208 -9.62 14.18 15.49
CA VAL A 208 -8.77 14.56 14.34
C VAL A 208 -8.55 13.44 13.35
N GLY A 209 -8.87 12.21 13.73
CA GLY A 209 -8.69 11.06 12.86
C GLY A 209 -9.61 9.90 13.23
N GLN A 210 -9.55 8.88 12.39
CA GLN A 210 -10.28 7.62 12.58
C GLN A 210 -9.39 6.45 12.11
N ILE A 211 -9.38 5.39 12.90
CA ILE A 211 -8.67 4.15 12.57
C ILE A 211 -9.35 3.46 11.38
N THR A 212 -8.57 3.10 10.37
CA THR A 212 -9.03 2.39 9.18
C THR A 212 -8.54 0.95 9.11
N SER A 213 -7.38 0.69 9.70
CA SER A 213 -6.82 -0.65 9.89
C SER A 213 -6.06 -0.70 11.21
N VAL A 214 -6.06 -1.85 11.90
CA VAL A 214 -5.36 -2.02 13.16
C VAL A 214 -4.86 -3.44 13.36
N THR A 215 -3.71 -3.57 14.02
CA THR A 215 -3.11 -4.87 14.38
C THR A 215 -2.40 -4.79 15.72
N LYS A 216 -2.33 -5.91 16.43
CA LYS A 216 -1.58 -6.02 17.67
C LYS A 216 -0.08 -6.18 17.39
N THR A 217 0.74 -5.52 18.22
CA THR A 217 2.21 -5.64 18.24
C THR A 217 2.69 -6.07 19.62
N ASP A 218 3.98 -6.30 19.77
CA ASP A 218 4.55 -6.68 21.06
C ASP A 218 4.55 -5.51 22.07
N GLU A 219 4.58 -4.26 21.56
CA GLU A 219 4.62 -3.04 22.36
C GLU A 219 3.24 -2.37 22.55
N GLY A 220 2.20 -2.89 21.88
CA GLY A 220 0.86 -2.31 21.88
C GLY A 220 0.09 -2.60 20.61
N TRP A 221 -0.21 -1.55 19.84
CA TRP A 221 -0.99 -1.65 18.60
C TRP A 221 -0.37 -0.79 17.51
N ALA A 222 -0.43 -1.26 16.29
CA ALA A 222 -0.17 -0.45 15.11
C ALA A 222 -1.47 -0.26 14.32
N ALA A 223 -1.70 0.94 13.83
CA ALA A 223 -2.89 1.28 13.06
C ALA A 223 -2.52 2.09 11.82
N ILE A 224 -3.37 2.03 10.80
CA ILE A 224 -3.48 3.05 9.77
C ILE A 224 -4.71 3.88 10.11
N ALA A 225 -4.58 5.19 10.06
CA ALA A 225 -5.66 6.10 10.37
C ALA A 225 -5.76 7.22 9.33
N SER A 226 -6.99 7.60 9.01
CA SER A 226 -7.29 8.77 8.19
C SER A 226 -7.30 10.00 9.10
N ILE A 227 -6.30 10.87 8.97
CA ILE A 227 -6.09 12.05 9.82
C ILE A 227 -6.44 13.33 9.04
N ARG A 228 -7.08 14.29 9.69
CA ARG A 228 -7.40 15.59 9.10
C ARG A 228 -6.13 16.37 8.79
N TYR A 229 -5.98 16.85 7.56
CA TYR A 229 -4.82 17.65 7.13
C TYR A 229 -4.58 18.88 8.03
N ARG A 230 -5.64 19.57 8.45
CA ARG A 230 -5.52 20.73 9.34
C ARG A 230 -4.78 20.39 10.65
N TYR A 231 -4.95 19.19 11.18
CA TYR A 231 -4.19 18.75 12.34
C TYR A 231 -2.74 18.46 11.96
N LEU A 232 -2.52 17.70 10.90
CA LEU A 232 -1.17 17.35 10.42
C LEU A 232 -0.32 18.57 10.07
N SER A 233 -0.91 19.60 9.47
CA SER A 233 -0.20 20.83 9.10
C SER A 233 0.21 21.72 10.29
N GLN A 234 -0.37 21.49 11.46
CA GLN A 234 -0.07 22.20 12.70
C GLN A 234 0.70 21.32 13.70
N SER A 235 0.81 20.03 13.43
CA SER A 235 1.49 19.08 14.30
C SER A 235 2.99 19.11 14.03
N THR A 236 3.76 19.01 15.12
CA THR A 236 5.21 18.77 15.08
C THR A 236 5.49 17.28 15.25
N GLU A 237 6.67 16.85 14.86
CA GLU A 237 7.13 15.48 15.09
C GLU A 237 7.15 15.22 16.61
N GLY A 238 6.27 14.33 17.08
CA GLY A 238 6.09 14.06 18.52
C GLY A 238 4.73 14.46 19.10
N ASP A 239 3.90 15.19 18.36
CA ASP A 239 2.52 15.47 18.82
C ASP A 239 1.76 14.15 18.98
N ALA A 240 1.29 13.92 20.20
CA ALA A 240 0.61 12.69 20.55
C ALA A 240 -0.89 12.77 20.21
N LEU A 241 -1.39 11.66 19.68
CA LEU A 241 -2.81 11.37 19.62
C LEU A 241 -3.25 10.61 20.86
N ILE A 242 -4.54 10.57 21.09
CA ILE A 242 -5.13 9.76 22.15
C ILE A 242 -6.21 8.88 21.52
N TRP A 243 -6.13 7.60 21.81
CA TRP A 243 -7.24 6.69 21.65
C TRP A 243 -8.02 6.61 22.97
N ASN A 244 -9.31 6.90 22.90
CA ASN A 244 -10.13 7.13 24.09
C ASN A 244 -11.53 6.54 23.89
N PRO A 245 -11.73 5.23 24.12
CA PRO A 245 -13.01 4.56 23.88
C PRO A 245 -14.08 4.82 24.96
N GLY A 246 -13.79 5.59 25.98
CA GLY A 246 -14.71 5.79 27.11
C GLY A 246 -14.61 7.15 27.78
N GLY A 247 -13.90 8.12 27.21
CA GLY A 247 -13.71 9.46 27.75
C GLY A 247 -12.45 9.65 28.59
N GLU A 248 -11.73 8.57 28.92
CA GLU A 248 -10.41 8.64 29.56
C GLU A 248 -9.32 8.15 28.59
N PRO A 249 -8.16 8.83 28.54
CA PRO A 249 -7.05 8.41 27.67
C PRO A 249 -6.50 7.05 28.08
N GLU A 250 -6.52 6.09 27.20
CA GLU A 250 -5.99 4.73 27.47
C GLU A 250 -4.70 4.45 26.72
N LEU A 251 -4.60 4.89 25.47
CA LEU A 251 -3.40 4.72 24.67
C LEU A 251 -2.97 6.06 24.08
N GLN A 252 -1.65 6.29 24.07
CA GLN A 252 -1.04 7.38 23.35
C GLN A 252 -0.66 6.91 21.94
N GLY A 253 -1.03 7.68 20.94
CA GLY A 253 -0.73 7.44 19.55
C GLY A 253 0.42 8.32 19.08
N HIS A 254 1.43 7.71 18.48
CA HIS A 254 2.53 8.41 17.84
C HIS A 254 2.39 8.32 16.32
N LEU A 255 2.29 9.48 15.67
CA LEU A 255 2.24 9.57 14.23
C LEU A 255 3.57 9.14 13.62
N LYS A 256 3.50 8.25 12.64
CA LYS A 256 4.62 7.82 11.81
C LYS A 256 4.29 8.08 10.34
N PRO A 257 5.28 8.34 9.50
CA PRO A 257 5.05 8.39 8.08
C PRO A 257 4.53 7.04 7.58
N VAL A 258 3.68 7.07 6.57
CA VAL A 258 3.41 5.88 5.76
C VAL A 258 4.66 5.55 4.96
N PHE A 259 4.81 4.29 4.55
CA PHE A 259 5.92 3.89 3.70
C PHE A 259 5.86 4.71 2.40
N SER A 260 6.81 5.63 2.23
CA SER A 260 6.95 6.36 0.98
C SER A 260 7.64 5.47 -0.03
N THR A 261 7.12 5.45 -1.26
CA THR A 261 7.79 4.83 -2.40
C THR A 261 9.02 5.65 -2.86
N GLN A 262 9.27 6.80 -2.25
CA GLN A 262 10.48 7.59 -2.44
C GLN A 262 11.63 6.97 -1.62
N ILE A 263 12.36 6.06 -2.22
CA ILE A 263 13.73 5.73 -1.83
C ILE A 263 14.59 5.69 -3.10
#